data_2803fce4f002751b3cf5c78917d1249b
#
_entry.id   2803fce4f002751b3cf5c78917d1249b
#
_cell.length_a   1.000
_cell.length_b   1.000
_cell.length_c   1.000
_cell.angle_alpha   90.00
_cell.angle_beta   90.00
_cell.angle_gamma   90.00
#
_symmetry.space_group_name_H-M   'P 1'
#
loop_
_entity.id
_entity.type
_entity.pdbx_description
1 polymer ?
#
loop_
_entity_poly.entity_id
_entity_poly.type
_entity_poly.pdbx_seq_one_letter_code
_entity_poly.pdbx_strand_id
1 'polypeptide(L)'
;MKRACGMLLPVASLPSEYGIGAFSKEAYAFVDQLAAAGQRYWQILPLGPTGYGDSPYQAFSAFAGNPYFIDLETLIAKGLLTKAECDAADLGENPQDIDYAKQYFHRFPLLKKAFGAWKKQQQEKGRSEKKLQEFFADALFNIRISGCLLKMVQQPFIITAFQ
;
A
#
# COMPACT_ATOMS: atom_id res chain seq x y z
N MET A 1 -14.54 -29.00 -10.65
CA MET A 1 -14.19 -27.62 -10.27
C MET A 1 -15.49 -26.83 -10.15
N LYS A 2 -15.71 -26.10 -9.02
CA LYS A 2 -16.83 -25.15 -8.94
C LYS A 2 -16.43 -23.87 -9.69
N ARG A 3 -17.33 -23.39 -10.57
CA ARG A 3 -17.13 -22.10 -11.23
C ARG A 3 -17.17 -20.99 -10.19
N ALA A 4 -16.26 -20.03 -10.31
CA ALA A 4 -16.22 -18.83 -9.48
C ALA A 4 -15.87 -17.63 -10.36
N CYS A 5 -16.32 -16.46 -9.96
CA CYS A 5 -16.01 -15.19 -10.62
C CYS A 5 -15.22 -14.28 -9.69
N GLY A 6 -14.53 -13.35 -10.26
CA GLY A 6 -13.71 -12.37 -9.56
C GLY A 6 -13.47 -11.14 -10.42
N MET A 7 -12.80 -10.16 -9.88
CA MET A 7 -12.47 -8.92 -10.55
C MET A 7 -10.95 -8.74 -10.60
N LEU A 8 -10.42 -8.29 -11.74
CA LEU A 8 -9.07 -7.83 -11.87
C LEU A 8 -9.07 -6.31 -11.71
N LEU A 9 -8.41 -5.81 -10.68
CA LEU A 9 -8.19 -4.39 -10.45
C LEU A 9 -6.84 -4.18 -9.77
N PRO A 10 -5.91 -3.41 -10.37
CA PRO A 10 -4.66 -3.05 -9.71
C PRO A 10 -4.90 -2.26 -8.43
N VAL A 11 -4.08 -2.45 -7.41
CA VAL A 11 -4.16 -1.65 -6.17
C VAL A 11 -4.00 -0.16 -6.46
N ALA A 12 -3.10 0.19 -7.40
CA ALA A 12 -2.88 1.57 -7.84
C ALA A 12 -4.14 2.26 -8.37
N SER A 13 -5.11 1.49 -8.91
CA SER A 13 -6.36 2.01 -9.49
C SER A 13 -7.47 2.20 -8.46
N LEU A 14 -7.24 1.90 -7.18
CA LEU A 14 -8.19 2.22 -6.12
C LEU A 14 -8.28 3.73 -5.91
N PRO A 15 -9.44 4.26 -5.52
CA PRO A 15 -9.58 5.67 -5.16
C PRO A 15 -8.60 6.08 -4.06
N SER A 16 -8.05 7.29 -4.15
CA SER A 16 -7.15 7.85 -3.15
C SER A 16 -7.15 9.37 -3.18
N GLU A 17 -7.11 10.02 -2.02
CA GLU A 17 -6.90 11.48 -1.92
C GLU A 17 -5.47 11.90 -2.30
N TYR A 18 -4.54 10.92 -2.41
CA TYR A 18 -3.11 11.16 -2.59
C TYR A 18 -2.57 10.62 -3.93
N GLY A 19 -3.38 10.66 -4.97
CA GLY A 19 -3.00 10.49 -6.38
C GLY A 19 -2.64 9.07 -6.82
N ILE A 20 -2.60 8.08 -5.92
CA ILE A 20 -2.40 6.66 -6.25
C ILE A 20 -3.11 5.78 -5.22
N GLY A 21 -3.78 4.74 -5.69
CA GLY A 21 -4.40 3.76 -4.82
C GLY A 21 -3.38 3.03 -3.93
N ALA A 22 -3.79 2.70 -2.71
CA ALA A 22 -2.97 2.05 -1.70
C ALA A 22 -3.79 1.01 -0.93
N PHE A 23 -3.14 0.26 -0.03
CA PHE A 23 -3.83 -0.61 0.91
C PHE A 23 -4.47 0.21 2.05
N SER A 24 -5.41 1.03 1.69
CA SER A 24 -6.14 2.00 2.51
C SER A 24 -7.53 1.48 2.90
N LYS A 25 -8.33 2.34 3.51
CA LYS A 25 -9.76 2.06 3.80
C LYS A 25 -10.56 1.73 2.54
N GLU A 26 -10.20 2.32 1.39
CA GLU A 26 -10.82 2.07 0.08
C GLU A 26 -10.57 0.64 -0.38
N ALA A 27 -9.38 0.08 -0.13
CA ALA A 27 -9.09 -1.31 -0.43
C ALA A 27 -9.97 -2.26 0.41
N TYR A 28 -10.18 -1.97 1.69
CA TYR A 28 -11.09 -2.75 2.53
C TYR A 28 -12.54 -2.62 2.06
N ALA A 29 -13.00 -1.40 1.76
CA ALA A 29 -14.34 -1.16 1.25
C ALA A 29 -14.58 -1.88 -0.09
N PHE A 30 -13.58 -1.89 -0.98
CA PHE A 30 -13.65 -2.60 -2.25
C PHE A 30 -13.82 -4.11 -2.04
N VAL A 31 -13.08 -4.71 -1.12
CA VAL A 31 -13.24 -6.14 -0.78
C VAL A 31 -14.61 -6.44 -0.21
N ASP A 32 -15.12 -5.59 0.68
CA ASP A 32 -16.45 -5.76 1.27
C ASP A 32 -17.54 -5.67 0.18
N GLN A 33 -17.39 -4.75 -0.80
CA GLN A 33 -18.29 -4.65 -1.97
C GLN A 33 -18.22 -5.86 -2.88
N LEU A 34 -17.01 -6.38 -3.17
CA LEU A 34 -16.83 -7.60 -3.96
C LEU A 34 -17.50 -8.80 -3.28
N ALA A 35 -17.33 -8.94 -1.97
CA ALA A 35 -17.97 -10.01 -1.19
C ALA A 35 -19.50 -9.88 -1.23
N ALA A 36 -20.04 -8.68 -1.05
CA ALA A 36 -21.49 -8.41 -1.16
C ALA A 36 -22.03 -8.71 -2.56
N ALA A 37 -21.22 -8.48 -3.61
CA ALA A 37 -21.56 -8.83 -5.01
C ALA A 37 -21.38 -10.33 -5.33
N GLY A 38 -21.04 -11.17 -4.35
CA GLY A 38 -20.86 -12.61 -4.55
C GLY A 38 -19.58 -12.99 -5.30
N GLN A 39 -18.66 -12.04 -5.49
CA GLN A 39 -17.35 -12.31 -6.08
C GLN A 39 -16.49 -13.10 -5.09
N ARG A 40 -15.58 -13.95 -5.61
CA ARG A 40 -14.72 -14.80 -4.77
C ARG A 40 -13.24 -14.47 -4.92
N TYR A 41 -12.87 -13.75 -5.97
CA TYR A 41 -11.48 -13.45 -6.29
C TYR A 41 -11.31 -11.96 -6.56
N TRP A 42 -10.27 -11.39 -5.99
CA TRP A 42 -9.68 -10.13 -6.44
C TRP A 42 -8.30 -10.42 -6.99
N GLN A 43 -8.13 -10.23 -8.30
CA GLN A 43 -6.85 -10.36 -8.96
C GLN A 43 -6.16 -9.00 -8.98
N ILE A 44 -4.96 -8.93 -8.43
CA ILE A 44 -4.10 -7.75 -8.42
C ILE A 44 -2.91 -7.95 -9.34
N LEU A 45 -2.24 -6.85 -9.70
CA LEU A 45 -0.96 -6.88 -10.39
C LEU A 45 0.19 -7.10 -9.39
N PRO A 46 1.42 -7.46 -9.86
CA PRO A 46 2.57 -7.63 -8.98
C PRO A 46 2.80 -6.43 -8.08
N LEU A 47 3.14 -6.68 -6.82
CA LEU A 47 3.28 -5.66 -5.76
C LEU A 47 4.72 -5.22 -5.54
N GLY A 48 5.65 -5.63 -6.40
CA GLY A 48 7.06 -5.24 -6.32
C GLY A 48 7.29 -3.76 -6.65
N PRO A 49 8.42 -3.18 -6.20
CA PRO A 49 8.75 -1.81 -6.52
C PRO A 49 9.05 -1.67 -8.02
N THR A 50 8.40 -0.72 -8.66
CA THR A 50 8.55 -0.47 -10.09
C THR A 50 9.82 0.31 -10.39
N GLY A 51 10.41 0.05 -11.57
CA GLY A 51 11.52 0.82 -12.13
C GLY A 51 11.04 1.99 -12.99
N TYR A 52 11.93 2.51 -13.82
CA TYR A 52 11.59 3.54 -14.80
C TYR A 52 10.55 3.00 -15.80
N GLY A 53 9.46 3.74 -15.97
CA GLY A 53 8.32 3.33 -16.80
C GLY A 53 7.15 2.72 -16.03
N ASP A 54 7.28 2.60 -14.70
CA ASP A 54 6.22 2.29 -13.73
C ASP A 54 5.41 1.01 -14.00
N SER A 55 5.95 0.12 -14.85
CA SER A 55 5.34 -1.17 -15.15
C SER A 55 5.40 -2.10 -13.94
N PRO A 56 4.28 -2.63 -13.43
CA PRO A 56 4.26 -3.57 -12.32
C PRO A 56 4.98 -4.90 -12.65
N TYR A 57 5.18 -5.20 -13.93
CA TYR A 57 5.89 -6.39 -14.39
C TYR A 57 7.41 -6.21 -14.50
N GLN A 58 7.91 -4.99 -14.30
CA GLN A 58 9.34 -4.67 -14.32
C GLN A 58 9.87 -4.33 -12.93
N ALA A 59 9.46 -5.10 -11.92
CA ALA A 59 9.96 -4.94 -10.57
C ALA A 59 11.44 -5.33 -10.49
N PHE A 60 12.25 -4.49 -9.86
CA PHE A 60 13.66 -4.79 -9.62
C PHE A 60 13.89 -5.65 -8.37
N SER A 61 12.84 -5.97 -7.63
CA SER A 61 12.87 -6.87 -6.48
C SER A 61 11.60 -7.71 -6.42
N ALA A 62 11.77 -9.03 -6.29
CA ALA A 62 10.66 -9.95 -6.09
C ALA A 62 10.17 -9.99 -4.62
N PHE A 63 10.97 -9.48 -3.67
CA PHE A 63 10.69 -9.57 -2.24
C PHE A 63 10.25 -8.25 -1.61
N ALA A 64 10.63 -7.10 -2.19
CA ALA A 64 10.28 -5.81 -1.66
C ALA A 64 8.87 -5.41 -2.07
N GLY A 65 8.10 -4.86 -1.13
CA GLY A 65 6.83 -4.22 -1.45
C GLY A 65 7.02 -2.84 -2.10
N ASN A 66 6.07 -2.45 -2.95
CA ASN A 66 6.10 -1.14 -3.59
C ASN A 66 5.76 -0.04 -2.57
N PRO A 67 6.66 0.95 -2.35
CA PRO A 67 6.41 2.06 -1.43
C PRO A 67 5.20 2.92 -1.81
N TYR A 68 4.80 2.94 -3.08
CA TYR A 68 3.61 3.67 -3.54
C TYR A 68 2.33 3.16 -2.86
N PHE A 69 2.28 1.89 -2.43
CA PHE A 69 1.09 1.30 -1.79
C PHE A 69 1.03 1.52 -0.26
N ILE A 70 1.99 2.26 0.31
CA ILE A 70 1.93 2.69 1.71
C ILE A 70 0.89 3.80 1.82
N ASP A 71 -0.15 3.57 2.60
CA ASP A 71 -1.23 4.52 2.79
C ASP A 71 -0.84 5.70 3.69
N LEU A 72 -0.92 6.93 3.14
CA LEU A 72 -0.57 8.14 3.86
C LEU A 72 -1.59 8.47 4.96
N GLU A 73 -2.88 8.20 4.78
CA GLU A 73 -3.90 8.42 5.82
C GLU A 73 -3.59 7.64 7.10
N THR A 74 -3.11 6.40 6.95
CA THR A 74 -2.68 5.62 8.12
C THR A 74 -1.43 6.18 8.78
N LEU A 75 -0.51 6.75 8.02
CA LEU A 75 0.68 7.41 8.60
C LEU A 75 0.25 8.66 9.38
N ILE A 76 -0.73 9.41 8.88
CA ILE A 76 -1.34 10.55 9.58
C ILE A 76 -2.02 10.06 10.87
N ALA A 77 -2.86 9.04 10.79
CA ALA A 77 -3.56 8.49 11.95
C ALA A 77 -2.60 7.96 13.04
N LYS A 78 -1.40 7.52 12.65
CA LYS A 78 -0.33 7.10 13.58
C LYS A 78 0.53 8.27 14.11
N GLY A 79 0.24 9.51 13.72
CA GLY A 79 1.02 10.69 14.11
C GLY A 79 2.43 10.71 13.53
N LEU A 80 2.69 10.02 12.42
CA LEU A 80 3.98 9.98 11.74
C LEU A 80 4.10 11.05 10.66
N LEU A 81 2.96 11.54 10.16
CA LEU A 81 2.81 12.69 9.26
C LEU A 81 1.63 13.53 9.74
N THR A 82 1.57 14.77 9.30
CA THR A 82 0.40 15.62 9.45
C THR A 82 -0.40 15.68 8.14
N LYS A 83 -1.71 15.91 8.25
CA LYS A 83 -2.55 16.08 7.05
C LYS A 83 -2.07 17.27 6.21
N ALA A 84 -1.71 18.39 6.84
CA ALA A 84 -1.22 19.58 6.16
C ALA A 84 0.03 19.32 5.30
N GLU A 85 0.94 18.43 5.76
CA GLU A 85 2.11 18.04 4.98
C GLU A 85 1.77 17.21 3.75
N CYS A 86 0.80 16.32 3.89
CA CYS A 86 0.35 15.51 2.77
C CYS A 86 -0.45 16.33 1.77
N ASP A 87 -1.31 17.24 2.23
CA ASP A 87 -2.12 18.12 1.38
C ASP A 87 -1.26 19.19 0.66
N ALA A 88 -0.14 19.59 1.25
CA ALA A 88 0.82 20.52 0.61
C ALA A 88 1.70 19.84 -0.43
N ALA A 89 1.75 18.52 -0.48
CA ALA A 89 2.53 17.79 -1.45
C ALA A 89 1.73 17.63 -2.75
N ASP A 90 2.32 18.05 -3.87
CA ASP A 90 1.73 17.85 -5.19
C ASP A 90 1.84 16.37 -5.61
N LEU A 91 0.84 15.59 -5.27
CA LEU A 91 0.78 14.16 -5.55
C LEU A 91 -0.06 13.80 -6.79
N GLY A 92 -0.46 14.81 -7.58
CA GLY A 92 -1.33 14.68 -8.73
C GLY A 92 -2.78 15.07 -8.39
N GLU A 93 -3.40 15.83 -9.28
CA GLU A 93 -4.76 16.39 -9.09
C GLU A 93 -5.83 15.58 -9.82
N ASN A 94 -5.43 14.79 -10.82
CA ASN A 94 -6.38 14.03 -11.64
C ASN A 94 -6.73 12.69 -10.97
N PRO A 95 -7.99 12.47 -10.52
CA PRO A 95 -8.37 11.21 -9.90
C PRO A 95 -8.44 10.03 -10.88
N GLN A 96 -8.34 10.28 -12.19
CA GLN A 96 -8.41 9.25 -13.24
C GLN A 96 -7.05 8.87 -13.81
N ASP A 97 -5.98 9.55 -13.40
CA ASP A 97 -4.64 9.33 -13.92
C ASP A 97 -3.59 9.47 -12.82
N ILE A 98 -2.59 8.61 -12.83
CA ILE A 98 -1.52 8.60 -11.84
C ILE A 98 -0.31 9.32 -12.42
N ASP A 99 0.04 10.47 -11.84
CA ASP A 99 1.29 11.14 -12.15
C ASP A 99 2.44 10.50 -11.34
N TYR A 100 3.05 9.48 -11.91
CA TYR A 100 4.16 8.76 -11.26
C TYR A 100 5.38 9.65 -10.99
N ALA A 101 5.64 10.67 -11.80
CA ALA A 101 6.72 11.61 -11.56
C ALA A 101 6.45 12.41 -10.27
N LYS A 102 5.25 12.97 -10.12
CA LYS A 102 4.84 13.65 -8.89
C LYS A 102 4.87 12.71 -7.68
N GLN A 103 4.37 11.48 -7.84
CA GLN A 103 4.45 10.46 -6.78
C GLN A 103 5.89 10.19 -6.38
N TYR A 104 6.81 10.04 -7.32
CA TYR A 104 8.23 9.81 -7.03
C TYR A 104 8.85 10.98 -6.29
N PHE A 105 8.71 12.19 -6.82
CA PHE A 105 9.41 13.35 -6.26
C PHE A 105 8.80 13.87 -4.95
N HIS A 106 7.50 13.70 -4.72
CA HIS A 106 6.83 14.27 -3.55
C HIS A 106 6.42 13.24 -2.49
N ARG A 107 6.06 12.01 -2.88
CA ARG A 107 5.68 10.97 -1.92
C ARG A 107 6.87 10.38 -1.17
N PHE A 108 8.00 10.13 -1.84
CA PHE A 108 9.17 9.56 -1.18
C PHE A 108 9.74 10.43 -0.05
N PRO A 109 9.84 11.76 -0.16
CA PRO A 109 10.19 12.63 0.94
C PRO A 109 9.26 12.50 2.15
N LEU A 110 7.95 12.41 1.93
CA LEU A 110 6.97 12.17 3.00
C LEU A 110 7.20 10.83 3.68
N LEU A 111 7.38 9.76 2.91
CA LEU A 111 7.66 8.42 3.46
C LEU A 111 8.96 8.41 4.27
N LYS A 112 10.01 9.08 3.78
CA LYS A 112 11.30 9.23 4.49
C LYS A 112 11.12 9.98 5.80
N LYS A 113 10.30 11.04 5.82
CA LYS A 113 9.96 11.80 7.03
C LYS A 113 9.20 10.93 8.03
N ALA A 114 8.16 10.24 7.58
CA ALA A 114 7.38 9.32 8.40
C ALA A 114 8.25 8.23 9.01
N PHE A 115 9.20 7.70 8.25
CA PHE A 115 10.17 6.73 8.72
C PHE A 115 11.06 7.31 9.83
N GLY A 116 11.56 8.53 9.65
CA GLY A 116 12.38 9.21 10.68
C GLY A 116 11.59 9.43 11.98
N ALA A 117 10.33 9.88 11.89
CA ALA A 117 9.44 10.04 13.04
C ALA A 117 9.18 8.71 13.75
N TRP A 118 8.90 7.66 12.98
CA TRP A 118 8.69 6.33 13.53
C TRP A 118 9.96 5.78 14.21
N LYS A 119 11.16 5.96 13.62
CA LYS A 119 12.43 5.53 14.23
C LYS A 119 12.62 6.18 15.60
N LYS A 120 12.36 7.49 15.74
CA LYS A 120 12.41 8.20 17.01
C LYS A 120 11.45 7.61 18.04
N GLN A 121 10.19 7.41 17.68
CA GLN A 121 9.19 6.81 18.58
C GLN A 121 9.59 5.40 19.05
N GLN A 122 10.28 4.61 18.22
CA GLN A 122 10.73 3.28 18.62
C GLN A 122 11.94 3.34 19.56
N GLN A 123 12.85 4.28 19.36
CA GLN A 123 13.99 4.51 20.26
C GLN A 123 13.51 4.95 21.64
N GLU A 124 12.51 5.84 21.71
CA GLU A 124 11.88 6.28 22.96
C GLU A 124 11.21 5.11 23.71
N LYS A 125 10.72 4.11 22.98
CA LYS A 125 10.16 2.86 23.53
C LYS A 125 11.21 1.81 23.91
N GLY A 126 12.50 2.16 23.87
CA GLY A 126 13.61 1.28 24.28
C GLY A 126 13.89 0.12 23.33
N ARG A 127 13.43 0.19 22.07
CA ARG A 127 13.74 -0.84 21.07
C ARG A 127 15.10 -0.59 20.43
N SER A 128 15.98 -1.62 20.48
CA SER A 128 17.31 -1.53 19.87
C SER A 128 17.22 -1.44 18.34
N GLU A 129 18.21 -0.78 17.73
CA GLU A 129 18.29 -0.60 16.27
C GLU A 129 18.27 -1.93 15.49
N LYS A 130 18.85 -3.00 16.07
CA LYS A 130 18.82 -4.35 15.48
C LYS A 130 17.41 -4.92 15.44
N LYS A 131 16.64 -4.83 16.53
CA LYS A 131 15.22 -5.23 16.55
C LYS A 131 14.36 -4.37 15.63
N LEU A 132 14.76 -3.13 15.37
CA LEU A 132 14.11 -2.26 14.42
C LEU A 132 14.34 -2.70 12.97
N GLN A 133 15.58 -3.12 12.64
CA GLN A 133 15.88 -3.65 11.30
C GLN A 133 15.20 -5.00 11.04
N GLU A 134 15.17 -5.89 12.03
CA GLU A 134 14.43 -7.15 11.96
C GLU A 134 12.91 -6.90 11.80
N PHE A 135 12.37 -5.95 12.56
CA PHE A 135 10.96 -5.56 12.43
C PHE A 135 10.67 -4.88 11.08
N PHE A 136 11.64 -4.15 10.47
CA PHE A 136 11.46 -3.60 9.13
C PHE A 136 11.50 -4.64 8.03
N ALA A 137 12.39 -5.61 8.11
CA ALA A 137 12.38 -6.73 7.18
C ALA A 137 11.03 -7.46 7.22
N ASP A 138 10.45 -7.62 8.42
CA ASP A 138 9.14 -8.23 8.60
C ASP A 138 7.96 -7.27 8.33
N ALA A 139 8.05 -6.02 8.74
CA ALA A 139 6.92 -5.10 8.81
C ALA A 139 6.62 -4.39 7.49
N LEU A 140 7.62 -4.05 6.67
CA LEU A 140 7.37 -3.52 5.33
C LEU A 140 6.72 -4.56 4.43
N PHE A 141 6.96 -5.84 4.69
CA PHE A 141 6.37 -6.93 3.93
C PHE A 141 5.08 -7.50 4.57
N ASN A 142 5.02 -7.58 5.90
CA ASN A 142 3.95 -8.34 6.59
C ASN A 142 2.83 -7.51 7.23
N ILE A 143 3.07 -6.27 7.66
CA ILE A 143 2.11 -5.62 8.57
C ILE A 143 0.86 -5.10 7.87
N ARG A 144 0.90 -4.82 6.57
CA ARG A 144 -0.27 -4.27 5.88
C ARG A 144 -0.85 -5.14 4.80
N ILE A 145 0.00 -5.79 4.04
CA ILE A 145 -0.49 -6.82 3.14
C ILE A 145 -1.14 -7.94 3.96
N SER A 146 -0.54 -8.34 5.11
CA SER A 146 -1.15 -9.35 5.97
C SER A 146 -2.38 -8.88 6.73
N GLY A 147 -2.49 -7.62 7.14
CA GLY A 147 -3.70 -7.08 7.78
C GLY A 147 -4.87 -7.02 6.81
N CYS A 148 -4.65 -6.51 5.61
CA CYS A 148 -5.63 -6.51 4.53
C CYS A 148 -5.89 -7.94 4.03
N LEU A 149 -4.85 -8.74 3.79
CA LEU A 149 -4.97 -10.14 3.42
C LEU A 149 -5.60 -11.00 4.54
N LEU A 150 -5.33 -10.74 5.83
CA LEU A 150 -5.96 -11.49 6.93
C LEU A 150 -7.46 -11.18 7.02
N LYS A 151 -7.85 -9.92 6.86
CA LYS A 151 -9.27 -9.54 6.79
C LYS A 151 -9.93 -10.13 5.55
N MET A 152 -9.20 -10.22 4.44
CA MET A 152 -9.65 -10.83 3.18
C MET A 152 -9.69 -12.37 3.25
N VAL A 153 -8.78 -13.02 4.00
CA VAL A 153 -8.75 -14.49 4.19
C VAL A 153 -9.80 -14.95 5.20
N GLN A 154 -10.25 -14.10 6.12
CA GLN A 154 -11.40 -14.38 7.00
C GLN A 154 -12.75 -14.33 6.27
N GLN A 155 -12.81 -13.71 5.10
CA GLN A 155 -13.87 -13.88 4.12
C GLN A 155 -13.46 -15.01 3.15
N PRO A 156 -14.37 -15.77 2.52
CA PRO A 156 -14.04 -16.81 1.53
C PRO A 156 -13.49 -16.21 0.22
N PHE A 157 -12.51 -15.36 0.33
CA PHE A 157 -11.93 -14.53 -0.73
C PHE A 157 -10.48 -14.94 -0.98
N ILE A 158 -10.09 -15.14 -2.21
CA ILE A 158 -8.70 -15.44 -2.59
C ILE A 158 -8.17 -14.26 -3.42
N ILE A 159 -7.07 -13.67 -2.95
CA ILE A 159 -6.29 -12.72 -3.75
C ILE A 159 -5.25 -13.52 -4.51
N THR A 160 -5.27 -13.44 -5.83
CA THR A 160 -4.22 -14.00 -6.68
C THR A 160 -3.42 -12.86 -7.27
N ALA A 161 -2.12 -12.84 -6.97
CA ALA A 161 -1.16 -12.04 -7.71
C ALA A 161 -0.49 -12.96 -8.73
N PHE A 162 -0.43 -12.52 -9.99
CA PHE A 162 0.48 -13.16 -10.93
C PHE A 162 1.91 -12.71 -10.60
N GLN A 163 2.78 -13.68 -10.33
CA GLN A 163 4.23 -13.50 -10.38
C GLN A 163 4.71 -13.74 -11.81
#